data_1b1a6d352eebe9b317113fe0bcf0f5ba
#
_entry.id   1b1a6d352eebe9b317113fe0bcf0f5ba
#
_cell.length_a   1.000
_cell.length_b   1.000
_cell.length_c   1.000
_cell.angle_alpha   90.00
_cell.angle_beta   90.00
_cell.angle_gamma   90.00
#
_symmetry.space_group_name_H-M   'P 1'
#
loop_
_entity.id
_entity.type
_entity.pdbx_description
1 polymer ?
#
loop_
_entity_poly.entity_id
_entity_poly.type
_entity_poly.pdbx_seq_one_letter_code
_entity_poly.pdbx_strand_id
1 'polypeptide(L)'
;HSIESTEAGMKFFILGAIASAVFLYGISLIYGTYGTLNIHEINSIYSTKTLETQIALGFLLCGIAFKFGAIPFHSWVPDAYQGASTSAALFISTAPKIAAFALLYRILIDGFMAASETWTVMIQVLGILSLIFGNLIAISQTNMKRLLGYSAIGHVGFIFLGISTGTKNGLDSSLFYVLIYVLMMIAAFMSLEVLSSKNHKVELISDLKGLNSSHPWFALIMLFTMFSMIGIPPFAGFFAKWSILSSLVDANMIYTAIIAIIMSVVAAFYYLRVVWYIYFEKTELSVSQIGSSSLQQITVSCVGLFLLFLGLMPKPLLDFCNKI
;
A
#
# COMPACT_ATOMS: atom_id res chain seq x y z
N HIS A 1 -2.24 13.92 -24.69
CA HIS A 1 -2.26 14.28 -23.25
C HIS A 1 -3.69 14.64 -22.86
N SER A 2 -4.30 13.90 -21.94
CA SER A 2 -5.60 14.27 -21.38
C SER A 2 -5.40 15.36 -20.31
N ILE A 3 -6.41 16.20 -20.12
CA ILE A 3 -6.40 17.24 -19.06
C ILE A 3 -6.22 16.59 -17.69
N GLU A 4 -6.87 15.46 -17.47
CA GLU A 4 -6.78 14.68 -16.22
C GLU A 4 -5.35 14.19 -15.94
N SER A 5 -4.63 13.71 -16.97
CA SER A 5 -3.23 13.26 -16.83
C SER A 5 -2.30 14.41 -16.48
N THR A 6 -2.53 15.59 -17.06
CA THR A 6 -1.73 16.79 -16.78
C THR A 6 -1.98 17.29 -15.36
N GLU A 7 -3.24 17.34 -14.93
CA GLU A 7 -3.64 17.72 -13.57
C GLU A 7 -3.04 16.77 -12.53
N ALA A 8 -3.15 15.47 -12.74
CA ALA A 8 -2.58 14.44 -11.87
C ALA A 8 -1.04 14.58 -11.75
N GLY A 9 -0.35 14.80 -12.88
CA GLY A 9 1.09 15.03 -12.89
C GLY A 9 1.50 16.31 -12.14
N MET A 10 0.77 17.40 -12.32
CA MET A 10 1.03 18.67 -11.60
C MET A 10 0.82 18.52 -10.09
N LYS A 11 -0.28 17.88 -9.66
CA LYS A 11 -0.54 17.61 -8.24
C LYS A 11 0.56 16.77 -7.62
N PHE A 12 0.96 15.68 -8.29
CA PHE A 12 2.04 14.82 -7.82
C PHE A 12 3.37 15.57 -7.69
N PHE A 13 3.72 16.39 -8.70
CA PHE A 13 4.95 17.16 -8.71
C PHE A 13 4.99 18.22 -7.61
N ILE A 14 3.95 19.06 -7.51
CA ILE A 14 3.90 20.18 -6.55
C ILE A 14 3.89 19.64 -5.11
N LEU A 15 3.02 18.68 -4.82
CA LEU A 15 2.92 18.11 -3.47
C LEU A 15 4.20 17.32 -3.12
N GLY A 16 4.81 16.66 -4.10
CA GLY A 16 6.09 15.97 -3.94
C GLY A 16 7.25 16.91 -3.65
N ALA A 17 7.29 18.08 -4.30
CA ALA A 17 8.28 19.12 -4.01
C ALA A 17 8.13 19.67 -2.57
N ILE A 18 6.89 19.94 -2.14
CA ILE A 18 6.60 20.40 -0.77
C ILE A 18 7.02 19.32 0.24
N ALA A 19 6.64 18.06 0.02
CA ALA A 19 7.00 16.96 0.91
C ALA A 19 8.53 16.75 1.00
N SER A 20 9.24 16.93 -0.12
CA SER A 20 10.71 16.86 -0.14
C SER A 20 11.34 18.03 0.63
N ALA A 21 10.80 19.24 0.51
CA ALA A 21 11.27 20.39 1.28
C ALA A 21 11.06 20.17 2.79
N VAL A 22 9.89 19.65 3.19
CA VAL A 22 9.57 19.30 4.58
C VAL A 22 10.55 18.24 5.12
N PHE A 23 10.81 17.19 4.32
CA PHE A 23 11.77 16.15 4.68
C PHE A 23 13.19 16.69 4.86
N LEU A 24 13.67 17.50 3.91
CA LEU A 24 15.01 18.13 3.98
C LEU A 24 15.12 19.11 5.16
N TYR A 25 14.05 19.80 5.48
CA TYR A 25 14.03 20.65 6.67
C TYR A 25 14.16 19.83 7.95
N GLY A 26 13.49 18.66 8.03
CA GLY A 26 13.69 17.70 9.11
C GLY A 26 15.15 17.26 9.25
N ILE A 27 15.82 16.93 8.13
CA ILE A 27 17.26 16.59 8.11
C ILE A 27 18.10 17.77 8.63
N SER A 28 17.79 19.00 8.21
CA SER A 28 18.50 20.21 8.67
C SER A 28 18.38 20.41 10.19
N LEU A 29 17.19 20.17 10.76
CA LEU A 29 16.98 20.23 12.21
C LEU A 29 17.79 19.14 12.95
N ILE A 30 17.85 17.91 12.41
CA ILE A 30 18.68 16.83 12.96
C ILE A 30 20.15 17.24 12.96
N TYR A 31 20.64 17.77 11.85
CA TYR A 31 22.02 18.25 11.78
C TYR A 31 22.28 19.39 12.77
N GLY A 32 21.36 20.33 12.91
CA GLY A 32 21.47 21.42 13.89
C GLY A 32 21.54 20.94 15.34
N THR A 33 20.81 19.85 15.65
CA THR A 33 20.75 19.28 17.01
C THR A 33 21.95 18.37 17.33
N TYR A 34 22.38 17.55 16.38
CA TYR A 34 23.39 16.51 16.63
C TYR A 34 24.77 16.80 16.01
N GLY A 35 24.89 17.76 15.09
CA GLY A 35 26.11 18.12 14.40
C GLY A 35 26.60 17.07 13.40
N THR A 36 25.84 16.01 13.17
CA THR A 36 26.17 14.90 12.26
C THR A 36 24.94 14.45 11.47
N LEU A 37 25.19 13.84 10.29
CA LEU A 37 24.18 13.14 9.49
C LEU A 37 24.40 11.62 9.46
N ASN A 38 25.40 11.13 10.21
CA ASN A 38 25.64 9.71 10.34
C ASN A 38 24.55 9.09 11.24
N ILE A 39 23.75 8.23 10.64
CA ILE A 39 22.58 7.63 11.29
C ILE A 39 22.96 6.87 12.57
N HIS A 40 24.08 6.13 12.56
CA HIS A 40 24.54 5.37 13.72
C HIS A 40 25.06 6.27 14.84
N GLU A 41 25.72 7.39 14.51
CA GLU A 41 26.15 8.38 15.50
C GLU A 41 24.95 9.06 16.16
N ILE A 42 23.91 9.41 15.39
CA ILE A 42 22.67 10.02 15.92
C ILE A 42 22.05 9.11 16.98
N ASN A 43 21.93 7.81 16.73
CA ASN A 43 21.37 6.86 17.69
C ASN A 43 22.21 6.76 18.98
N SER A 44 23.55 6.84 18.88
CA SER A 44 24.45 6.77 20.03
C SER A 44 24.47 8.05 20.89
N ILE A 45 24.26 9.23 20.25
CA ILE A 45 24.27 10.53 20.92
C ILE A 45 22.90 10.88 21.52
N TYR A 46 21.82 10.19 21.07
CA TYR A 46 20.47 10.44 21.54
C TYR A 46 20.34 10.19 23.04
N SER A 47 20.53 11.23 23.82
CA SER A 47 20.54 11.15 25.30
C SER A 47 19.29 11.72 25.96
N THR A 48 18.54 12.59 25.29
CA THR A 48 17.38 13.27 25.87
C THR A 48 16.29 13.55 24.82
N LYS A 49 15.02 13.42 25.23
CA LYS A 49 13.85 13.84 24.44
C LYS A 49 13.78 15.37 24.39
N THR A 50 14.49 15.99 23.46
CA THR A 50 14.35 17.43 23.25
C THR A 50 13.17 17.69 22.32
N LEU A 51 12.52 18.86 22.48
CA LEU A 51 11.43 19.30 21.63
C LEU A 51 11.89 19.39 20.16
N GLU A 52 13.12 19.85 19.94
CA GLU A 52 13.72 19.99 18.61
C GLU A 52 13.81 18.65 17.90
N THR A 53 14.24 17.59 18.59
CA THR A 53 14.30 16.23 18.02
C THR A 53 12.93 15.70 17.66
N GLN A 54 11.91 15.93 18.52
CA GLN A 54 10.54 15.49 18.22
C GLN A 54 9.96 16.21 17.00
N ILE A 55 10.20 17.51 16.87
CA ILE A 55 9.80 18.30 15.70
C ILE A 55 10.52 17.79 14.45
N ALA A 56 11.82 17.58 14.53
CA ALA A 56 12.62 17.07 13.42
C ALA A 56 12.13 15.69 12.92
N LEU A 57 11.85 14.77 13.86
CA LEU A 57 11.23 13.46 13.54
C LEU A 57 9.86 13.64 12.89
N GLY A 58 9.04 14.54 13.39
CA GLY A 58 7.75 14.87 12.79
C GLY A 58 7.89 15.29 11.33
N PHE A 59 8.84 16.18 10.99
CA PHE A 59 9.12 16.60 9.62
C PHE A 59 9.63 15.47 8.74
N LEU A 60 10.52 14.62 9.25
CA LEU A 60 10.99 13.42 8.52
C LEU A 60 9.83 12.47 8.21
N LEU A 61 9.01 12.17 9.22
CA LEU A 61 7.86 11.28 9.06
C LEU A 61 6.80 11.85 8.11
N CYS A 62 6.57 13.17 8.09
CA CYS A 62 5.68 13.81 7.12
C CYS A 62 6.16 13.57 5.68
N GLY A 63 7.46 13.77 5.41
CA GLY A 63 8.01 13.53 4.07
C GLY A 63 7.94 12.06 3.65
N ILE A 64 8.18 11.13 4.57
CA ILE A 64 8.08 9.69 4.32
C ILE A 64 6.60 9.28 4.16
N ALA A 65 5.70 9.79 5.00
CA ALA A 65 4.26 9.53 4.93
C ALA A 65 3.68 9.96 3.57
N PHE A 66 4.16 11.07 3.00
CA PHE A 66 3.82 11.46 1.64
C PHE A 66 4.25 10.40 0.61
N LYS A 67 5.48 9.87 0.69
CA LYS A 67 5.96 8.83 -0.23
C LYS A 67 5.12 7.54 -0.16
N PHE A 68 4.63 7.21 1.01
CA PHE A 68 3.66 6.13 1.20
C PHE A 68 2.24 6.52 0.76
N GLY A 69 1.93 7.81 0.67
CA GLY A 69 0.57 8.29 0.47
C GLY A 69 -0.31 8.04 1.70
N ALA A 70 0.27 8.12 2.90
CA ALA A 70 -0.48 8.00 4.14
C ALA A 70 -1.25 9.28 4.46
N ILE A 71 -2.37 9.17 5.16
CA ILE A 71 -3.15 10.33 5.61
C ILE A 71 -2.39 11.08 6.72
N PRO A 72 -2.34 12.43 6.62
CA PRO A 72 -3.07 13.35 5.72
C PRO A 72 -2.39 13.63 4.36
N PHE A 73 -1.25 13.06 4.06
CA PHE A 73 -0.42 13.35 2.88
C PHE A 73 -0.79 12.51 1.63
N HIS A 74 -2.02 12.04 1.54
CA HIS A 74 -2.49 11.04 0.58
C HIS A 74 -3.11 11.59 -0.71
N SER A 75 -3.43 12.87 -0.77
CA SER A 75 -4.30 13.45 -1.81
C SER A 75 -3.82 13.23 -3.25
N TRP A 76 -2.52 13.02 -3.44
CA TRP A 76 -1.93 12.75 -4.75
C TRP A 76 -2.19 11.33 -5.25
N VAL A 77 -2.39 10.34 -4.35
CA VAL A 77 -2.44 8.91 -4.70
C VAL A 77 -3.61 8.56 -5.63
N PRO A 78 -4.87 8.91 -5.29
CA PRO A 78 -6.01 8.58 -6.15
C PRO A 78 -5.94 9.28 -7.51
N ASP A 79 -5.53 10.54 -7.52
CA ASP A 79 -5.46 11.35 -8.73
C ASP A 79 -4.30 10.89 -9.65
N ALA A 80 -3.13 10.59 -9.07
CA ALA A 80 -1.99 10.06 -9.82
C ALA A 80 -2.28 8.66 -10.39
N TYR A 81 -2.94 7.78 -9.65
CA TYR A 81 -3.28 6.44 -10.16
C TYR A 81 -4.33 6.50 -11.26
N GLN A 82 -5.35 7.35 -11.14
CA GLN A 82 -6.38 7.52 -12.15
C GLN A 82 -5.83 8.17 -13.42
N GLY A 83 -5.09 9.28 -13.30
CA GLY A 83 -4.62 10.07 -14.42
C GLY A 83 -3.39 9.50 -15.15
N ALA A 84 -2.63 8.61 -14.52
CA ALA A 84 -1.49 7.94 -15.15
C ALA A 84 -1.93 6.79 -16.07
N SER A 85 -1.04 6.41 -17.01
CA SER A 85 -1.21 5.11 -17.71
C SER A 85 -1.19 3.97 -16.69
N THR A 86 -1.85 2.85 -17.01
CA THR A 86 -1.94 1.71 -16.09
C THR A 86 -0.55 1.19 -15.71
N SER A 87 0.38 1.13 -16.65
CA SER A 87 1.78 0.74 -16.40
C SER A 87 2.51 1.73 -15.48
N ALA A 88 2.29 3.04 -15.64
CA ALA A 88 2.88 4.05 -14.74
C ALA A 88 2.26 3.99 -13.34
N ALA A 89 0.93 3.81 -13.23
CA ALA A 89 0.25 3.63 -11.96
C ALA A 89 0.75 2.37 -11.23
N LEU A 90 0.97 1.26 -11.95
CA LEU A 90 1.59 0.05 -11.43
C LEU A 90 2.97 0.34 -10.83
N PHE A 91 3.84 1.02 -11.57
CA PHE A 91 5.17 1.36 -11.08
C PHE A 91 5.12 2.24 -9.82
N ILE A 92 4.34 3.32 -9.85
CA ILE A 92 4.21 4.24 -8.71
C ILE A 92 3.61 3.56 -7.47
N SER A 93 2.72 2.57 -7.67
CA SER A 93 2.08 1.84 -6.58
C SER A 93 2.97 0.78 -5.93
N THR A 94 4.07 0.37 -6.55
CA THR A 94 4.91 -0.78 -6.14
C THR A 94 6.33 -0.37 -5.76
N ALA A 95 7.21 -0.13 -6.70
CA ALA A 95 8.63 0.08 -6.45
C ALA A 95 8.94 1.22 -5.46
N PRO A 96 8.31 2.42 -5.55
CA PRO A 96 8.53 3.48 -4.58
C PRO A 96 8.09 3.13 -3.14
N LYS A 97 7.13 2.22 -2.98
CA LYS A 97 6.69 1.77 -1.64
C LYS A 97 7.73 0.90 -0.95
N ILE A 98 8.39 0.00 -1.69
CA ILE A 98 9.51 -0.80 -1.16
C ILE A 98 10.65 0.13 -0.74
N ALA A 99 11.02 1.08 -1.60
CA ALA A 99 12.07 2.05 -1.30
C ALA A 99 11.73 2.93 -0.08
N ALA A 100 10.47 3.39 0.01
CA ALA A 100 10.00 4.17 1.15
C ALA A 100 10.01 3.35 2.45
N PHE A 101 9.68 2.05 2.39
CA PHE A 101 9.78 1.15 3.54
C PHE A 101 11.23 0.99 4.00
N ALA A 102 12.16 0.73 3.09
CA ALA A 102 13.57 0.62 3.41
C ALA A 102 14.13 1.93 4.02
N LEU A 103 13.73 3.08 3.46
CA LEU A 103 14.10 4.39 4.01
C LEU A 103 13.56 4.58 5.43
N LEU A 104 12.27 4.29 5.65
CA LEU A 104 11.62 4.42 6.96
C LEU A 104 12.30 3.51 7.99
N TYR A 105 12.53 2.24 7.62
CA TYR A 105 13.22 1.26 8.46
C TYR A 105 14.59 1.77 8.90
N ARG A 106 15.44 2.19 7.93
CA ARG A 106 16.79 2.69 8.21
C ARG A 106 16.78 3.92 9.11
N ILE A 107 15.90 4.87 8.86
CA ILE A 107 15.83 6.08 9.69
C ILE A 107 15.40 5.75 11.11
N LEU A 108 14.34 4.95 11.28
CA LEU A 108 13.78 4.70 12.61
C LEU A 108 14.62 3.72 13.42
N ILE A 109 15.06 2.62 12.83
CA ILE A 109 15.72 1.54 13.55
C ILE A 109 17.20 1.85 13.73
N ASP A 110 17.89 2.24 12.64
CA ASP A 110 19.33 2.50 12.74
C ASP A 110 19.61 3.89 13.36
N GLY A 111 18.72 4.87 13.15
CA GLY A 111 18.94 6.26 13.55
C GLY A 111 18.21 6.70 14.82
N PHE A 112 17.00 6.27 15.03
CA PHE A 112 16.13 6.80 16.08
C PHE A 112 15.45 5.73 16.94
N MET A 113 16.06 4.57 17.11
CA MET A 113 15.52 3.51 17.97
C MET A 113 15.39 3.98 19.42
N ALA A 114 16.34 4.79 19.90
CA ALA A 114 16.27 5.41 21.22
C ALA A 114 15.06 6.37 21.41
N ALA A 115 14.51 6.91 20.30
CA ALA A 115 13.30 7.74 20.28
C ALA A 115 12.00 6.96 20.02
N SER A 116 12.01 5.63 20.16
CA SER A 116 10.89 4.75 19.80
C SER A 116 9.57 5.15 20.45
N GLU A 117 9.54 5.57 21.69
CA GLU A 117 8.34 6.05 22.37
C GLU A 117 7.66 7.25 21.67
N THR A 118 8.42 8.04 20.91
CA THR A 118 7.89 9.20 20.20
C THR A 118 7.38 8.82 18.81
N TRP A 119 8.22 8.16 18.00
CA TRP A 119 7.84 7.89 16.62
C TRP A 119 6.80 6.76 16.49
N THR A 120 6.74 5.80 17.44
CA THR A 120 5.70 4.75 17.42
C THR A 120 4.30 5.36 17.49
N VAL A 121 4.07 6.34 18.37
CA VAL A 121 2.79 7.05 18.49
C VAL A 121 2.46 7.82 17.20
N MET A 122 3.44 8.53 16.62
CA MET A 122 3.23 9.27 15.38
C MET A 122 2.83 8.34 14.23
N ILE A 123 3.54 7.22 14.06
CA ILE A 123 3.24 6.23 13.01
C ILE A 123 1.91 5.52 13.27
N GLN A 124 1.58 5.22 14.52
CA GLN A 124 0.29 4.63 14.89
C GLN A 124 -0.87 5.53 14.46
N VAL A 125 -0.80 6.82 14.73
CA VAL A 125 -1.83 7.79 14.32
C VAL A 125 -1.96 7.84 12.80
N LEU A 126 -0.84 7.96 12.07
CA LEU A 126 -0.84 7.94 10.60
C LEU A 126 -1.44 6.63 10.06
N GLY A 127 -1.12 5.49 10.69
CA GLY A 127 -1.65 4.17 10.34
C GLY A 127 -3.16 4.07 10.54
N ILE A 128 -3.67 4.47 11.71
CA ILE A 128 -5.11 4.45 12.03
C ILE A 128 -5.89 5.35 11.07
N LEU A 129 -5.42 6.58 10.85
CA LEU A 129 -6.07 7.53 9.94
C LEU A 129 -6.10 6.97 8.50
N SER A 130 -4.99 6.39 8.04
CA SER A 130 -4.91 5.79 6.71
C SER A 130 -5.84 4.59 6.55
N LEU A 131 -5.97 3.74 7.57
CA LEU A 131 -6.93 2.65 7.59
C LEU A 131 -8.37 3.14 7.51
N ILE A 132 -8.75 4.07 8.36
CA ILE A 132 -10.14 4.56 8.44
C ILE A 132 -10.53 5.26 7.14
N PHE A 133 -9.83 6.33 6.79
CA PHE A 133 -10.24 7.16 5.65
C PHE A 133 -9.97 6.48 4.31
N GLY A 134 -8.85 5.73 4.18
CA GLY A 134 -8.57 4.98 2.95
C GLY A 134 -9.69 4.01 2.61
N ASN A 135 -10.15 3.22 3.56
CA ASN A 135 -11.22 2.25 3.34
C ASN A 135 -12.61 2.89 3.19
N LEU A 136 -12.95 3.91 3.99
CA LEU A 136 -14.26 4.56 3.90
C LEU A 136 -14.43 5.27 2.55
N ILE A 137 -13.41 5.99 2.08
CA ILE A 137 -13.50 6.70 0.80
C ILE A 137 -13.47 5.74 -0.38
N ALA A 138 -12.78 4.58 -0.28
CA ALA A 138 -12.78 3.53 -1.30
C ALA A 138 -14.18 3.01 -1.64
N ILE A 139 -15.10 2.98 -0.68
CA ILE A 139 -16.48 2.52 -0.86
C ILE A 139 -17.20 3.32 -1.95
N SER A 140 -17.00 4.63 -2.02
CA SER A 140 -17.68 5.52 -2.95
C SER A 140 -17.09 5.55 -4.37
N GLN A 141 -15.92 4.90 -4.58
CA GLN A 141 -15.24 4.99 -5.87
C GLN A 141 -15.89 4.09 -6.92
N THR A 142 -16.01 4.65 -8.13
CA THR A 142 -16.51 3.94 -9.32
C THR A 142 -15.41 3.65 -10.33
N ASN A 143 -14.33 4.44 -10.34
CA ASN A 143 -13.14 4.19 -11.15
C ASN A 143 -12.24 3.18 -10.46
N MET A 144 -11.84 2.12 -11.20
CA MET A 144 -11.07 1.00 -10.65
C MET A 144 -9.67 1.42 -10.18
N LYS A 145 -8.97 2.26 -10.95
CA LYS A 145 -7.63 2.73 -10.56
C LYS A 145 -7.69 3.64 -9.33
N ARG A 146 -8.74 4.46 -9.23
CA ARG A 146 -8.96 5.32 -8.06
C ARG A 146 -9.34 4.51 -6.81
N LEU A 147 -10.15 3.45 -6.99
CA LEU A 147 -10.44 2.49 -5.92
C LEU A 147 -9.16 1.83 -5.41
N LEU A 148 -8.29 1.34 -6.32
CA LEU A 148 -6.98 0.78 -5.96
C LEU A 148 -6.08 1.80 -5.27
N GLY A 149 -6.18 3.09 -5.61
CA GLY A 149 -5.47 4.18 -4.93
C GLY A 149 -5.88 4.31 -3.45
N TYR A 150 -7.18 4.38 -3.16
CA TYR A 150 -7.68 4.45 -1.78
C TYR A 150 -7.44 3.14 -1.02
N SER A 151 -7.57 2.01 -1.69
CA SER A 151 -7.17 0.71 -1.17
C SER A 151 -5.69 0.70 -0.75
N ALA A 152 -4.79 1.23 -1.58
CA ALA A 152 -3.37 1.35 -1.28
C ALA A 152 -3.12 2.17 0.00
N ILE A 153 -3.88 3.25 0.23
CA ILE A 153 -3.82 4.05 1.46
C ILE A 153 -4.21 3.18 2.68
N GLY A 154 -5.26 2.37 2.56
CA GLY A 154 -5.66 1.42 3.60
C GLY A 154 -4.58 0.37 3.88
N HIS A 155 -3.94 -0.19 2.86
CA HIS A 155 -2.82 -1.14 3.02
C HIS A 155 -1.60 -0.49 3.70
N VAL A 156 -1.28 0.76 3.37
CA VAL A 156 -0.23 1.53 4.07
C VAL A 156 -0.57 1.68 5.55
N GLY A 157 -1.84 1.83 5.89
CA GLY A 157 -2.29 1.83 7.28
C GLY A 157 -1.85 0.57 8.03
N PHE A 158 -2.07 -0.63 7.48
CA PHE A 158 -1.60 -1.89 8.08
C PHE A 158 -0.07 -1.92 8.23
N ILE A 159 0.69 -1.51 7.21
CA ILE A 159 2.15 -1.46 7.26
C ILE A 159 2.62 -0.56 8.42
N PHE A 160 2.04 0.62 8.54
CA PHE A 160 2.38 1.58 9.60
C PHE A 160 2.02 1.05 10.99
N LEU A 161 0.91 0.33 11.13
CA LEU A 161 0.53 -0.28 12.40
C LEU A 161 1.53 -1.36 12.85
N GLY A 162 2.04 -2.18 11.94
CA GLY A 162 3.09 -3.13 12.28
C GLY A 162 4.38 -2.44 12.74
N ILE A 163 4.81 -1.38 12.04
CA ILE A 163 5.98 -0.58 12.43
C ILE A 163 5.76 0.10 13.78
N SER A 164 4.55 0.57 14.06
CA SER A 164 4.21 1.30 15.30
C SER A 164 4.33 0.46 16.57
N THR A 165 4.42 -0.87 16.46
CA THR A 165 4.70 -1.73 17.62
C THR A 165 6.08 -1.49 18.22
N GLY A 166 7.03 -0.97 17.43
CA GLY A 166 8.43 -0.78 17.84
C GLY A 166 9.18 -2.08 18.11
N THR A 167 8.59 -3.23 17.78
CA THR A 167 9.16 -4.57 18.03
C THR A 167 9.74 -5.17 16.75
N LYS A 168 10.73 -6.07 16.88
CA LYS A 168 11.25 -6.79 15.73
C LYS A 168 10.15 -7.56 15.00
N ASN A 169 9.27 -8.26 15.72
CA ASN A 169 8.14 -9.00 15.14
C ASN A 169 7.20 -8.12 14.29
N GLY A 170 6.90 -6.89 14.76
CA GLY A 170 6.09 -5.95 13.99
C GLY A 170 6.77 -5.41 12.74
N LEU A 171 8.10 -5.20 12.79
CA LEU A 171 8.89 -4.78 11.63
C LEU A 171 8.96 -5.88 10.57
N ASP A 172 9.24 -7.12 10.98
CA ASP A 172 9.29 -8.29 10.10
C ASP A 172 7.91 -8.55 9.46
N SER A 173 6.83 -8.42 10.24
CA SER A 173 5.44 -8.49 9.76
C SER A 173 5.12 -7.39 8.74
N SER A 174 5.63 -6.18 8.96
CA SER A 174 5.44 -5.06 8.04
C SER A 174 6.22 -5.27 6.74
N LEU A 175 7.42 -5.79 6.78
CA LEU A 175 8.20 -6.16 5.60
C LEU A 175 7.46 -7.24 4.78
N PHE A 176 6.99 -8.30 5.45
CA PHE A 176 6.19 -9.34 4.80
C PHE A 176 4.95 -8.74 4.14
N TYR A 177 4.25 -7.82 4.83
CA TYR A 177 3.07 -7.15 4.29
C TYR A 177 3.39 -6.32 3.04
N VAL A 178 4.49 -5.56 3.04
CA VAL A 178 4.92 -4.76 1.88
C VAL A 178 5.16 -5.65 0.66
N LEU A 179 5.82 -6.80 0.83
CA LEU A 179 6.09 -7.73 -0.27
C LEU A 179 4.79 -8.31 -0.84
N ILE A 180 3.87 -8.75 0.02
CA ILE A 180 2.56 -9.24 -0.42
C ILE A 180 1.73 -8.13 -1.08
N TYR A 181 1.74 -6.91 -0.53
CA TYR A 181 1.08 -5.75 -1.10
C TYR A 181 1.55 -5.46 -2.54
N VAL A 182 2.85 -5.49 -2.76
CA VAL A 182 3.42 -5.28 -4.10
C VAL A 182 2.92 -6.32 -5.09
N LEU A 183 2.88 -7.59 -4.72
CA LEU A 183 2.35 -8.67 -5.57
C LEU A 183 0.86 -8.47 -5.87
N MET A 184 0.06 -8.09 -4.86
CA MET A 184 -1.37 -7.79 -5.06
C MET A 184 -1.57 -6.62 -6.04
N MET A 185 -0.78 -5.55 -5.91
CA MET A 185 -0.88 -4.39 -6.81
C MET A 185 -0.42 -4.72 -8.23
N ILE A 186 0.63 -5.53 -8.38
CA ILE A 186 1.05 -6.04 -9.71
C ILE A 186 -0.08 -6.84 -10.34
N ALA A 187 -0.66 -7.80 -9.62
CA ALA A 187 -1.77 -8.60 -10.12
C ALA A 187 -2.98 -7.74 -10.53
N ALA A 188 -3.36 -6.76 -9.70
CA ALA A 188 -4.50 -5.89 -9.97
C ALA A 188 -4.29 -5.00 -11.20
N PHE A 189 -3.20 -4.22 -11.24
CA PHE A 189 -2.95 -3.30 -12.36
C PHE A 189 -2.63 -4.03 -13.67
N MET A 190 -1.88 -5.13 -13.62
CA MET A 190 -1.64 -5.93 -14.82
C MET A 190 -2.91 -6.59 -15.35
N SER A 191 -3.83 -7.01 -14.49
CA SER A 191 -5.14 -7.50 -14.93
C SER A 191 -5.91 -6.41 -15.69
N LEU A 192 -5.92 -5.16 -15.20
CA LEU A 192 -6.55 -4.04 -15.90
C LEU A 192 -5.88 -3.74 -17.24
N GLU A 193 -4.54 -3.83 -17.31
CA GLU A 193 -3.79 -3.63 -18.54
C GLU A 193 -4.09 -4.71 -19.56
N VAL A 194 -4.13 -5.99 -19.14
CA VAL A 194 -4.43 -7.14 -20.01
C VAL A 194 -5.85 -7.08 -20.57
N LEU A 195 -6.81 -6.68 -19.74
CA LEU A 195 -8.22 -6.56 -20.14
C LEU A 195 -8.51 -5.33 -20.99
N SER A 196 -7.60 -4.35 -21.02
CA SER A 196 -7.75 -3.14 -21.83
C SER A 196 -7.28 -3.40 -23.26
N SER A 197 -8.01 -2.87 -24.24
CA SER A 197 -7.63 -2.88 -25.66
C SER A 197 -7.37 -1.45 -26.16
N LYS A 198 -6.83 -1.31 -27.38
CA LYS A 198 -6.62 0.01 -28.00
C LYS A 198 -7.92 0.82 -28.11
N ASN A 199 -9.06 0.15 -28.28
CA ASN A 199 -10.36 0.78 -28.53
C ASN A 199 -11.22 0.85 -27.25
N HIS A 200 -10.88 0.09 -26.20
CA HIS A 200 -11.66 0.04 -24.97
C HIS A 200 -10.74 -0.11 -23.76
N LYS A 201 -10.64 0.93 -22.96
CA LYS A 201 -9.90 0.91 -21.70
C LYS A 201 -10.84 0.51 -20.57
N VAL A 202 -10.39 -0.42 -19.73
CA VAL A 202 -11.09 -0.79 -18.51
C VAL A 202 -10.73 0.22 -17.42
N GLU A 203 -11.62 1.16 -17.16
CA GLU A 203 -11.42 2.22 -16.17
C GLU A 203 -12.46 2.18 -15.05
N LEU A 204 -13.71 1.86 -15.36
CA LEU A 204 -14.78 1.76 -14.39
C LEU A 204 -14.94 0.34 -13.88
N ILE A 205 -15.45 0.19 -12.65
CA ILE A 205 -15.81 -1.11 -12.09
C ILE A 205 -16.88 -1.79 -12.96
N SER A 206 -17.80 -0.99 -13.54
CA SER A 206 -18.83 -1.47 -14.46
C SER A 206 -18.29 -2.11 -15.74
N ASP A 207 -17.08 -1.74 -16.17
CA ASP A 207 -16.46 -2.30 -17.37
C ASP A 207 -16.05 -3.78 -17.18
N LEU A 208 -16.00 -4.23 -15.92
CA LEU A 208 -15.71 -5.62 -15.56
C LEU A 208 -16.96 -6.53 -15.52
N LYS A 209 -18.15 -5.99 -15.83
CA LYS A 209 -19.42 -6.77 -15.84
C LYS A 209 -19.34 -7.97 -16.77
N GLY A 210 -19.72 -9.13 -16.24
CA GLY A 210 -19.79 -10.36 -17.02
C GLY A 210 -18.44 -10.89 -17.52
N LEU A 211 -17.32 -10.42 -16.97
CA LEU A 211 -15.98 -10.87 -17.36
C LEU A 211 -15.83 -12.38 -17.28
N ASN A 212 -16.48 -13.04 -16.31
CA ASN A 212 -16.42 -14.49 -16.16
C ASN A 212 -17.01 -15.24 -17.37
N SER A 213 -17.99 -14.67 -18.07
CA SER A 213 -18.60 -15.28 -19.24
C SER A 213 -17.74 -15.15 -20.50
N SER A 214 -16.98 -14.06 -20.62
CA SER A 214 -16.12 -13.78 -21.79
C SER A 214 -14.69 -14.30 -21.60
N HIS A 215 -14.11 -14.10 -20.43
CA HIS A 215 -12.72 -14.44 -20.10
C HIS A 215 -12.59 -15.07 -18.71
N PRO A 216 -13.04 -16.32 -18.49
CA PRO A 216 -13.14 -16.93 -17.17
C PRO A 216 -11.78 -17.05 -16.46
N TRP A 217 -10.69 -17.22 -17.21
CA TRP A 217 -9.34 -17.30 -16.63
C TRP A 217 -8.92 -15.97 -15.95
N PHE A 218 -9.11 -14.86 -16.63
CA PHE A 218 -8.75 -13.54 -16.05
C PHE A 218 -9.74 -13.10 -14.95
N ALA A 219 -10.99 -13.53 -15.04
CA ALA A 219 -11.96 -13.40 -13.95
C ALA A 219 -11.48 -14.14 -12.69
N LEU A 220 -10.95 -15.35 -12.83
CA LEU A 220 -10.37 -16.12 -11.72
C LEU A 220 -9.14 -15.44 -11.11
N ILE A 221 -8.23 -14.93 -11.94
CA ILE A 221 -7.05 -14.19 -11.45
C ILE A 221 -7.47 -12.91 -10.69
N MET A 222 -8.45 -12.18 -11.20
CA MET A 222 -9.02 -11.02 -10.50
C MET A 222 -9.67 -11.43 -9.17
N LEU A 223 -10.39 -12.55 -9.13
CA LEU A 223 -10.96 -13.10 -7.89
C LEU A 223 -9.87 -13.36 -6.85
N PHE A 224 -8.79 -14.05 -7.23
CA PHE A 224 -7.66 -14.34 -6.34
C PHE A 224 -7.02 -13.07 -5.81
N THR A 225 -6.86 -12.07 -6.69
CA THR A 225 -6.31 -10.77 -6.31
C THR A 225 -7.21 -10.06 -5.30
N MET A 226 -8.52 -9.94 -5.58
CA MET A 226 -9.47 -9.30 -4.68
C MET A 226 -9.57 -10.03 -3.34
N PHE A 227 -9.63 -11.35 -3.33
CA PHE A 227 -9.67 -12.15 -2.09
C PHE A 227 -8.38 -12.03 -1.29
N SER A 228 -7.23 -11.94 -1.95
CA SER A 228 -5.98 -11.65 -1.27
C SER A 228 -6.00 -10.25 -0.63
N MET A 229 -6.50 -9.22 -1.32
CA MET A 229 -6.62 -7.87 -0.77
C MET A 229 -7.60 -7.78 0.40
N ILE A 230 -8.70 -8.54 0.37
CA ILE A 230 -9.61 -8.69 1.51
C ILE A 230 -8.89 -9.34 2.69
N GLY A 231 -8.04 -10.32 2.42
CA GLY A 231 -7.40 -11.15 3.43
C GLY A 231 -8.25 -12.37 3.80
N ILE A 232 -8.81 -13.07 2.79
CA ILE A 232 -9.54 -14.32 2.97
C ILE A 232 -8.57 -15.49 2.83
N PRO A 233 -8.58 -16.50 3.75
CA PRO A 233 -7.85 -17.74 3.52
C PRO A 233 -8.35 -18.43 2.22
N PRO A 234 -7.52 -19.10 1.46
CA PRO A 234 -6.10 -19.41 1.66
C PRO A 234 -5.12 -18.45 0.99
N PHE A 235 -5.47 -17.19 0.73
CA PHE A 235 -4.61 -16.26 0.01
C PHE A 235 -3.56 -15.57 0.89
N ALA A 236 -2.45 -15.14 0.28
CA ALA A 236 -1.31 -14.55 0.98
C ALA A 236 -1.65 -13.31 1.82
N GLY A 237 -2.62 -12.50 1.37
CA GLY A 237 -3.06 -11.30 2.10
C GLY A 237 -3.67 -11.59 3.48
N PHE A 238 -4.24 -12.80 3.69
CA PHE A 238 -4.69 -13.22 5.01
C PHE A 238 -3.52 -13.29 5.99
N PHE A 239 -2.44 -13.97 5.62
CA PHE A 239 -1.26 -14.11 6.48
C PHE A 239 -0.56 -12.78 6.72
N ALA A 240 -0.55 -11.88 5.71
CA ALA A 240 -0.02 -10.54 5.86
C ALA A 240 -0.78 -9.73 6.92
N LYS A 241 -2.12 -9.74 6.88
CA LYS A 241 -2.95 -9.09 7.90
C LYS A 241 -2.82 -9.77 9.26
N TRP A 242 -2.84 -11.10 9.27
CA TRP A 242 -2.71 -11.89 10.49
C TRP A 242 -1.41 -11.59 11.24
N SER A 243 -0.27 -11.54 10.55
CA SER A 243 1.02 -11.25 11.18
C SER A 243 1.06 -9.86 11.82
N ILE A 244 0.48 -8.83 11.16
CA ILE A 244 0.36 -7.49 11.75
C ILE A 244 -0.56 -7.50 12.98
N LEU A 245 -1.72 -8.14 12.88
CA LEU A 245 -2.66 -8.21 14.01
C LEU A 245 -2.05 -8.95 15.21
N SER A 246 -1.33 -10.05 14.96
CA SER A 246 -0.61 -10.77 16.00
C SER A 246 0.44 -9.88 16.66
N SER A 247 1.26 -9.16 15.89
CA SER A 247 2.28 -8.27 16.44
C SER A 247 1.68 -7.10 17.26
N LEU A 248 0.50 -6.60 16.88
CA LEU A 248 -0.22 -5.58 17.68
C LEU A 248 -0.72 -6.13 19.00
N VAL A 249 -1.24 -7.37 19.03
CA VAL A 249 -1.69 -8.03 20.27
C VAL A 249 -0.50 -8.31 21.18
N ASP A 250 0.59 -8.83 20.64
CA ASP A 250 1.83 -9.08 21.37
C ASP A 250 2.43 -7.80 21.99
N ALA A 251 2.25 -6.67 21.32
CA ALA A 251 2.65 -5.34 21.81
C ALA A 251 1.63 -4.68 22.77
N ASN A 252 0.57 -5.40 23.18
CA ASN A 252 -0.55 -4.89 24.00
C ASN A 252 -1.33 -3.73 23.36
N MET A 253 -1.30 -3.58 22.03
CA MET A 253 -2.04 -2.57 21.29
C MET A 253 -3.41 -3.06 20.83
N ILE A 254 -4.19 -3.64 21.75
CA ILE A 254 -5.45 -4.35 21.46
C ILE A 254 -6.49 -3.44 20.78
N TYR A 255 -6.65 -2.20 21.23
CA TYR A 255 -7.61 -1.25 20.62
C TYR A 255 -7.26 -0.96 19.15
N THR A 256 -5.97 -0.84 18.84
CA THR A 256 -5.48 -0.65 17.48
C THR A 256 -5.76 -1.87 16.61
N ALA A 257 -5.55 -3.06 17.15
CA ALA A 257 -5.88 -4.31 16.47
C ALA A 257 -7.39 -4.42 16.17
N ILE A 258 -8.26 -4.03 17.11
CA ILE A 258 -9.72 -4.01 16.89
C ILE A 258 -10.09 -3.05 15.75
N ILE A 259 -9.53 -1.84 15.73
CA ILE A 259 -9.77 -0.89 14.64
C ILE A 259 -9.31 -1.48 13.30
N ALA A 260 -8.15 -2.13 13.26
CA ALA A 260 -7.62 -2.74 12.05
C ALA A 260 -8.51 -3.88 11.54
N ILE A 261 -9.06 -4.71 12.42
CA ILE A 261 -10.01 -5.78 12.06
C ILE A 261 -11.31 -5.17 11.49
N ILE A 262 -11.90 -4.19 12.18
CA ILE A 262 -13.14 -3.53 11.72
C ILE A 262 -12.93 -2.92 10.34
N MET A 263 -11.83 -2.21 10.12
CA MET A 263 -11.54 -1.59 8.82
C MET A 263 -11.22 -2.64 7.75
N SER A 264 -10.69 -3.81 8.10
CA SER A 264 -10.54 -4.93 7.16
C SER A 264 -11.88 -5.48 6.69
N VAL A 265 -12.88 -5.55 7.58
CA VAL A 265 -14.26 -5.94 7.22
C VAL A 265 -14.90 -4.89 6.32
N VAL A 266 -14.72 -3.60 6.62
CA VAL A 266 -15.16 -2.49 5.75
C VAL A 266 -14.54 -2.60 4.36
N ALA A 267 -13.23 -2.93 4.29
CA ALA A 267 -12.53 -3.11 3.02
C ALA A 267 -13.14 -4.26 2.17
N ALA A 268 -13.60 -5.32 2.78
CA ALA A 268 -14.21 -6.44 2.08
C ALA A 268 -15.39 -6.00 1.18
N PHE A 269 -16.16 -4.99 1.60
CA PHE A 269 -17.33 -4.53 0.85
C PHE A 269 -16.97 -4.06 -0.57
N TYR A 270 -15.99 -3.18 -0.73
CA TYR A 270 -15.70 -2.64 -2.06
C TYR A 270 -14.94 -3.64 -2.95
N TYR A 271 -14.16 -4.55 -2.39
CA TYR A 271 -13.54 -5.63 -3.16
C TYR A 271 -14.57 -6.69 -3.60
N LEU A 272 -15.49 -7.07 -2.72
CA LEU A 272 -16.59 -7.98 -3.07
C LEU A 272 -17.51 -7.35 -4.11
N ARG A 273 -17.70 -6.02 -4.09
CA ARG A 273 -18.42 -5.32 -5.15
C ARG A 273 -17.76 -5.54 -6.52
N VAL A 274 -16.43 -5.46 -6.63
CA VAL A 274 -15.71 -5.77 -7.88
C VAL A 274 -15.97 -7.22 -8.31
N VAL A 275 -15.85 -8.17 -7.38
CA VAL A 275 -16.14 -9.59 -7.64
C VAL A 275 -17.59 -9.79 -8.09
N TRP A 276 -18.53 -9.08 -7.48
CA TRP A 276 -19.94 -9.13 -7.87
C TRP A 276 -20.14 -8.73 -9.32
N TYR A 277 -19.52 -7.64 -9.77
CA TYR A 277 -19.60 -7.19 -11.18
C TYR A 277 -19.00 -8.22 -12.12
N ILE A 278 -17.89 -8.85 -11.77
CA ILE A 278 -17.22 -9.86 -12.60
C ILE A 278 -18.07 -11.12 -12.80
N TYR A 279 -18.73 -11.62 -11.75
CA TYR A 279 -19.35 -12.94 -11.74
C TYR A 279 -20.85 -12.95 -11.84
N PHE A 280 -21.54 -11.95 -11.32
CA PHE A 280 -23.01 -11.98 -11.15
C PHE A 280 -23.76 -10.97 -12.02
N GLU A 281 -23.11 -9.90 -12.46
CA GLU A 281 -23.70 -8.93 -13.37
C GLU A 281 -23.56 -9.42 -14.82
N LYS A 282 -24.65 -9.22 -15.60
CA LYS A 282 -24.65 -9.50 -17.03
C LYS A 282 -24.30 -8.24 -17.81
N THR A 283 -23.60 -8.40 -18.92
CA THR A 283 -23.37 -7.31 -19.88
C THR A 283 -23.81 -7.75 -21.27
N GLU A 284 -24.37 -6.82 -22.03
CA GLU A 284 -24.65 -6.99 -23.46
C GLU A 284 -23.39 -6.71 -24.30
N LEU A 285 -22.45 -5.93 -23.75
CA LEU A 285 -21.17 -5.60 -24.37
C LEU A 285 -20.09 -6.52 -23.79
N SER A 286 -19.80 -7.62 -24.49
CA SER A 286 -18.65 -8.47 -24.14
C SER A 286 -17.35 -7.67 -24.28
N VAL A 287 -16.41 -7.85 -23.34
CA VAL A 287 -14.99 -7.48 -23.53
C VAL A 287 -14.50 -8.38 -24.68
N SER A 288 -14.67 -7.94 -25.92
CA SER A 288 -14.60 -8.81 -27.09
C SER A 288 -13.17 -9.17 -27.52
N GLN A 289 -12.17 -8.42 -27.09
CA GLN A 289 -10.78 -8.69 -27.47
C GLN A 289 -9.80 -8.25 -26.37
N ILE A 290 -8.99 -9.17 -25.91
CA ILE A 290 -7.83 -8.93 -25.09
C ILE A 290 -6.75 -8.32 -25.99
N GLY A 291 -6.40 -7.05 -25.74
CA GLY A 291 -5.41 -6.32 -26.54
C GLY A 291 -3.95 -6.54 -26.13
N SER A 292 -3.69 -7.43 -25.17
CA SER A 292 -2.38 -7.61 -24.54
C SER A 292 -1.52 -8.68 -25.23
N SER A 293 -0.19 -8.53 -25.07
CA SER A 293 0.77 -9.55 -25.51
C SER A 293 0.69 -10.82 -24.66
N SER A 294 1.10 -11.97 -25.25
CA SER A 294 1.15 -13.25 -24.52
C SER A 294 2.02 -13.16 -23.25
N LEU A 295 3.08 -12.36 -23.27
CA LEU A 295 3.95 -12.17 -22.11
C LEU A 295 3.21 -11.52 -20.95
N GLN A 296 2.39 -10.49 -21.20
CA GLN A 296 1.58 -9.83 -20.18
C GLN A 296 0.55 -10.78 -19.57
N GLN A 297 -0.09 -11.59 -20.40
CA GLN A 297 -1.06 -12.60 -19.95
C GLN A 297 -0.41 -13.68 -19.07
N ILE A 298 0.77 -14.17 -19.44
CA ILE A 298 1.54 -15.13 -18.65
C ILE A 298 1.95 -14.50 -17.32
N THR A 299 2.48 -13.28 -17.35
CA THR A 299 2.95 -12.62 -16.12
C THR A 299 1.82 -12.42 -15.11
N VAL A 300 0.66 -11.91 -15.53
CA VAL A 300 -0.47 -11.70 -14.61
C VAL A 300 -0.99 -13.03 -14.05
N SER A 301 -0.99 -14.07 -14.88
CA SER A 301 -1.39 -15.43 -14.47
C SER A 301 -0.42 -16.00 -13.43
N CYS A 302 0.88 -15.87 -13.65
CA CYS A 302 1.90 -16.30 -12.70
C CYS A 302 1.79 -15.57 -11.37
N VAL A 303 1.63 -14.23 -11.37
CA VAL A 303 1.53 -13.45 -10.13
C VAL A 303 0.24 -13.77 -9.38
N GLY A 304 -0.89 -13.92 -10.07
CA GLY A 304 -2.15 -14.30 -9.44
C GLY A 304 -2.12 -15.68 -8.79
N LEU A 305 -1.53 -16.68 -9.48
CA LEU A 305 -1.31 -18.01 -8.92
C LEU A 305 -0.29 -18.00 -7.78
N PHE A 306 0.72 -17.15 -7.84
CA PHE A 306 1.72 -17.00 -6.80
C PHE A 306 1.14 -16.43 -5.50
N LEU A 307 0.13 -15.56 -5.57
CA LEU A 307 -0.62 -15.09 -4.40
C LEU A 307 -1.36 -16.24 -3.69
N LEU A 308 -1.92 -17.18 -4.44
CA LEU A 308 -2.51 -18.41 -3.88
C LEU A 308 -1.44 -19.32 -3.29
N PHE A 309 -0.35 -19.55 -4.03
CA PHE A 309 0.75 -20.41 -3.57
C PHE A 309 1.39 -19.89 -2.27
N LEU A 310 1.70 -18.61 -2.20
CA LEU A 310 2.22 -17.98 -0.97
C LEU A 310 1.23 -18.04 0.20
N GLY A 311 -0.07 -18.07 -0.11
CA GLY A 311 -1.08 -18.26 0.94
C GLY A 311 -1.17 -19.71 1.44
N LEU A 312 -0.92 -20.71 0.58
CA LEU A 312 -0.86 -22.11 1.00
C LEU A 312 0.45 -22.44 1.73
N MET A 313 1.55 -21.76 1.38
CA MET A 313 2.88 -21.96 1.95
C MET A 313 3.53 -20.62 2.35
N PRO A 314 3.05 -19.94 3.40
CA PRO A 314 3.56 -18.62 3.80
C PRO A 314 4.93 -18.67 4.48
N LYS A 315 5.29 -19.82 5.10
CA LYS A 315 6.51 -19.98 5.90
C LYS A 315 7.80 -19.54 5.18
N PRO A 316 8.12 -19.96 3.95
CA PRO A 316 9.37 -19.59 3.33
C PRO A 316 9.61 -18.08 3.24
N LEU A 317 8.56 -17.32 2.94
CA LEU A 317 8.65 -15.87 2.85
C LEU A 317 8.68 -15.20 4.24
N LEU A 318 7.93 -15.71 5.22
CA LEU A 318 7.99 -15.26 6.60
C LEU A 318 9.40 -15.49 7.19
N ASP A 319 9.96 -16.70 7.02
CA ASP A 319 11.30 -17.03 7.49
C ASP A 319 12.37 -16.16 6.82
N PHE A 320 12.18 -15.76 5.57
CA PHE A 320 13.04 -14.82 4.87
C PHE A 320 12.98 -13.43 5.52
N CYS A 321 11.77 -12.91 5.79
CA CYS A 321 11.60 -11.61 6.44
C CYS A 321 12.20 -11.57 7.84
N ASN A 322 12.08 -12.65 8.62
CA ASN A 322 12.61 -12.75 9.98
C ASN A 322 14.15 -12.80 10.06
N LYS A 323 14.84 -13.04 8.92
CA LYS A 323 16.31 -13.11 8.83
C LYS A 323 16.95 -11.77 8.47
N ILE A 324 16.18 -10.84 7.98
CA ILE A 324 16.62 -9.48 7.64
C ILE A 324 16.56 -8.60 8.88
#